data_c941cea78612e05ed3c381a09e00a0df
#
_entry.id   c941cea78612e05ed3c381a09e00a0df
#
_cell.length_a   1.000
_cell.length_b   1.000
_cell.length_c   1.000
_cell.angle_alpha   90.00
_cell.angle_beta   90.00
_cell.angle_gamma   90.00
#
_symmetry.space_group_name_H-M   'P 1'
#
loop_
_entity.id
_entity.type
_entity.pdbx_description
1 polymer ?
#
loop_
_entity_poly.entity_id
_entity_poly.type
_entity_poly.pdbx_seq_one_letter_code
_entity_poly.pdbx_strand_id
1 'polypeptide(L)'
;MLQSASSSPEILVSGIAHLGSRLLFDSLTLRIRPGEWTALLGPSGSGKSTLLRLIAGLPVAAKFEGQITAGDQHGLSGRIGYMAQQDLLLDWATVRDNIALGSRLRGEACSPNRVSDLICAVGLNDKAEKLPCELSGGQRQRVALARTLLEDRPVILLDEPFSALDARTRADMQDLAASQLIGRTVLLVTHDPGEAVRLCNRIYLLQNNSLVTVDALNGPFPKSVADSDALALQAKLLMQIRSGT
;
A
#
# COMPACT_ATOMS: atom_id res chain seq x y z
N MET A 1 -5.52 10.78 -28.49
CA MET A 1 -4.09 10.66 -28.15
C MET A 1 -3.99 9.75 -26.95
N LEU A 2 -3.51 8.53 -27.16
CA LEU A 2 -3.23 7.58 -26.09
C LEU A 2 -2.05 8.16 -25.28
N GLN A 3 -2.31 8.60 -24.03
CA GLN A 3 -1.25 8.89 -23.11
C GLN A 3 -0.40 7.61 -23.00
N SER A 4 0.86 7.70 -23.40
CA SER A 4 1.84 6.65 -23.18
C SER A 4 1.78 6.27 -21.71
N ALA A 5 1.40 5.03 -21.41
CA ALA A 5 1.48 4.50 -20.07
C ALA A 5 2.94 4.70 -19.62
N SER A 6 3.14 5.70 -18.77
CA SER A 6 4.43 5.91 -18.11
C SER A 6 4.77 4.59 -17.43
N SER A 7 5.82 3.93 -17.86
CA SER A 7 6.26 2.67 -17.25
C SER A 7 6.46 2.93 -15.77
N SER A 8 5.86 2.09 -14.94
CA SER A 8 6.01 2.22 -13.49
C SER A 8 7.48 2.08 -13.12
N PRO A 9 8.09 3.03 -12.39
CA PRO A 9 9.51 2.99 -12.11
C PRO A 9 9.86 1.95 -11.05
N GLU A 10 11.08 1.46 -11.10
CA GLU A 10 11.72 0.85 -9.94
C GLU A 10 11.94 1.91 -8.86
N ILE A 11 11.85 1.53 -7.58
CA ILE A 11 12.25 2.40 -6.47
C ILE A 11 13.36 1.72 -5.68
N LEU A 12 14.42 2.45 -5.45
CA LEU A 12 15.53 2.03 -4.60
C LEU A 12 15.63 2.98 -3.40
N VAL A 13 15.64 2.40 -2.20
CA VAL A 13 15.84 3.11 -0.94
C VAL A 13 17.07 2.53 -0.27
N SER A 14 18.03 3.36 0.08
CA SER A 14 19.23 2.94 0.82
C SER A 14 19.59 3.98 1.86
N GLY A 15 19.88 3.55 3.09
CA GLY A 15 20.26 4.49 4.15
C GLY A 15 19.98 3.98 5.55
N ILE A 16 20.14 4.90 6.50
CA ILE A 16 19.96 4.71 7.94
C ILE A 16 18.87 5.67 8.42
N ALA A 17 18.03 5.26 9.34
CA ALA A 17 17.04 6.14 9.93
C ALA A 17 16.99 6.04 11.46
N HIS A 18 16.87 7.20 12.10
CA HIS A 18 16.72 7.32 13.56
C HIS A 18 15.46 8.11 13.91
N LEU A 19 14.80 7.69 14.99
CA LEU A 19 13.73 8.46 15.63
C LEU A 19 14.21 8.89 17.02
N GLY A 20 14.66 10.16 17.12
CA GLY A 20 15.42 10.61 18.28
C GLY A 20 16.71 9.81 18.43
N SER A 21 16.91 9.17 19.59
CA SER A 21 18.05 8.27 19.86
C SER A 21 17.81 6.82 19.39
N ARG A 22 16.61 6.46 18.98
CA ARG A 22 16.26 5.10 18.57
C ARG A 22 16.62 4.87 17.11
N LEU A 23 17.45 3.86 16.84
CA LEU A 23 17.69 3.36 15.49
C LEU A 23 16.43 2.66 14.97
N LEU A 24 15.90 3.10 13.83
CA LEU A 24 14.79 2.45 13.13
C LEU A 24 15.27 1.46 12.08
N PHE A 25 16.26 1.87 11.28
CA PHE A 25 16.87 1.04 10.24
C PHE A 25 18.37 1.22 10.26
N ASP A 26 19.10 0.11 10.19
CA ASP A 26 20.54 0.07 10.00
C ASP A 26 20.85 -0.48 8.61
N SER A 27 21.59 0.29 7.80
CA SER A 27 22.03 -0.12 6.46
C SER A 27 20.90 -0.70 5.59
N LEU A 28 19.71 -0.05 5.63
CA LEU A 28 18.55 -0.49 4.86
C LEU A 28 18.85 -0.43 3.36
N THR A 29 18.54 -1.51 2.64
CA THR A 29 18.48 -1.52 1.18
C THR A 29 17.18 -2.20 0.77
N LEU A 30 16.21 -1.38 0.27
CA LEU A 30 14.91 -1.83 -0.21
C LEU A 30 14.81 -1.56 -1.70
N ARG A 31 14.54 -2.60 -2.48
CA ARG A 31 14.31 -2.53 -3.91
C ARG A 31 12.89 -2.93 -4.26
N ILE A 32 12.12 -2.02 -4.82
CA ILE A 32 10.76 -2.25 -5.29
C ILE A 32 10.81 -2.27 -6.81
N ARG A 33 10.57 -3.45 -7.40
CA ARG A 33 10.69 -3.64 -8.86
C ARG A 33 9.52 -3.01 -9.61
N PRO A 34 9.76 -2.55 -10.85
CA PRO A 34 8.71 -1.94 -11.67
C PRO A 34 7.59 -2.93 -11.98
N GLY A 35 6.35 -2.50 -11.79
CA GLY A 35 5.16 -3.30 -12.09
C GLY A 35 4.91 -4.50 -11.18
N GLU A 36 5.69 -4.66 -10.10
CA GLU A 36 5.54 -5.73 -9.11
C GLU A 36 4.96 -5.20 -7.79
N TRP A 37 4.33 -6.10 -7.06
CA TRP A 37 3.95 -5.90 -5.66
C TRP A 37 5.07 -6.37 -4.74
N THR A 38 5.50 -5.51 -3.85
CA THR A 38 6.49 -5.79 -2.81
C THR A 38 5.85 -5.63 -1.44
N ALA A 39 5.97 -6.63 -0.58
CA ALA A 39 5.55 -6.53 0.83
C ALA A 39 6.71 -6.08 1.71
N LEU A 40 6.40 -5.19 2.64
CA LEU A 40 7.23 -4.90 3.81
C LEU A 40 6.47 -5.40 5.04
N LEU A 41 6.90 -6.54 5.54
CA LEU A 41 6.33 -7.25 6.68
C LEU A 41 7.16 -6.98 7.93
N GLY A 42 6.54 -7.00 9.11
CA GLY A 42 7.24 -6.86 10.38
C GLY A 42 6.32 -6.45 11.52
N PRO A 43 6.80 -6.51 12.77
CA PRO A 43 5.99 -6.20 13.95
C PRO A 43 5.56 -4.73 13.99
N SER A 44 4.52 -4.44 14.78
CA SER A 44 4.07 -3.07 15.00
C SER A 44 5.18 -2.22 15.64
N GLY A 45 5.29 -0.97 15.22
CA GLY A 45 6.32 -0.05 15.73
C GLY A 45 7.74 -0.28 15.19
N SER A 46 7.95 -1.18 14.21
CA SER A 46 9.27 -1.40 13.60
C SER A 46 9.72 -0.30 12.61
N GLY A 47 8.86 0.68 12.31
CA GLY A 47 9.22 1.79 11.42
C GLY A 47 8.69 1.67 9.99
N LYS A 48 7.88 0.66 9.67
CA LYS A 48 7.34 0.43 8.31
C LYS A 48 6.60 1.64 7.74
N SER A 49 5.65 2.20 8.50
CA SER A 49 4.91 3.42 8.09
C SER A 49 5.81 4.64 7.96
N THR A 50 6.87 4.73 8.77
CA THR A 50 7.89 5.78 8.64
C THR A 50 8.62 5.66 7.31
N LEU A 51 9.02 4.45 6.91
CA LEU A 51 9.66 4.20 5.62
C LEU A 51 8.73 4.53 4.44
N LEU A 52 7.46 4.14 4.52
CA LEU A 52 6.47 4.51 3.50
C LEU A 52 6.36 6.03 3.34
N ARG A 53 6.25 6.74 4.47
CA ARG A 53 6.14 8.21 4.45
C ARG A 53 7.41 8.88 3.91
N LEU A 54 8.60 8.34 4.20
CA LEU A 54 9.87 8.80 3.61
C LEU A 54 9.84 8.64 2.08
N ILE A 55 9.41 7.48 1.57
CA ILE A 55 9.30 7.23 0.13
C ILE A 55 8.27 8.17 -0.51
N ALA A 56 7.16 8.44 0.19
CA ALA A 56 6.13 9.38 -0.27
C ALA A 56 6.57 10.86 -0.23
N GLY A 57 7.73 11.17 0.34
CA GLY A 57 8.19 12.54 0.53
C GLY A 57 7.38 13.32 1.57
N LEU A 58 6.70 12.61 2.48
CA LEU A 58 5.88 13.20 3.53
C LEU A 58 6.72 13.52 4.77
N PRO A 59 6.34 14.54 5.55
CA PRO A 59 7.01 14.87 6.81
C PRO A 59 7.01 13.68 7.78
N VAL A 60 8.18 13.39 8.33
CA VAL A 60 8.37 12.39 9.39
C VAL A 60 9.24 12.96 10.51
N ALA A 61 9.06 12.48 11.73
CA ALA A 61 9.92 12.85 12.85
C ALA A 61 11.28 12.13 12.84
N ALA A 62 11.45 11.14 11.97
CA ALA A 62 12.68 10.39 11.85
C ALA A 62 13.71 11.17 11.00
N LYS A 63 14.98 11.14 11.44
CA LYS A 63 16.11 11.61 10.64
C LYS A 63 16.54 10.47 9.72
N PHE A 64 16.54 10.71 8.42
CA PHE A 64 16.97 9.75 7.39
C PHE A 64 18.26 10.23 6.75
N GLU A 65 19.27 9.38 6.74
CA GLU A 65 20.55 9.59 6.08
C GLU A 65 20.71 8.54 5.00
N GLY A 66 20.44 8.93 3.74
CA GLY A 66 20.41 8.00 2.62
C GLY A 66 19.81 8.59 1.36
N GLN A 67 19.44 7.71 0.46
CA GLN A 67 18.89 8.06 -0.85
C GLN A 67 17.62 7.28 -1.15
N ILE A 68 16.66 7.96 -1.80
CA ILE A 68 15.45 7.38 -2.38
C ILE A 68 15.44 7.79 -3.83
N THR A 69 15.58 6.82 -4.74
CA THR A 69 15.69 7.07 -6.18
C THR A 69 14.69 6.25 -6.97
N ALA A 70 14.24 6.82 -8.09
CA ALA A 70 13.50 6.07 -9.10
C ALA A 70 14.47 5.61 -10.20
N GLY A 71 14.28 4.38 -10.71
CA GLY A 71 15.17 3.78 -11.70
C GLY A 71 15.21 4.52 -13.04
N ASP A 72 14.19 5.34 -13.33
CA ASP A 72 14.12 6.23 -14.49
C ASP A 72 14.76 7.61 -14.25
N GLN A 73 15.39 7.80 -13.10
CA GLN A 73 16.08 9.05 -12.67
C GLN A 73 15.16 10.30 -12.57
N HIS A 74 13.83 10.12 -12.66
CA HIS A 74 12.87 11.21 -12.45
C HIS A 74 12.44 11.26 -10.98
N GLY A 75 12.11 12.45 -10.50
CA GLY A 75 11.59 12.63 -9.13
C GLY A 75 10.29 11.86 -8.90
N LEU A 76 10.03 11.46 -7.66
CA LEU A 76 8.82 10.74 -7.26
C LEU A 76 7.62 11.66 -6.98
N SER A 77 7.84 12.96 -6.87
CA SER A 77 6.77 13.94 -6.61
C SER A 77 5.68 13.87 -7.68
N GLY A 78 4.41 13.80 -7.24
CA GLY A 78 3.24 13.69 -8.12
C GLY A 78 3.05 12.31 -8.79
N ARG A 79 3.96 11.35 -8.55
CA ARG A 79 3.90 10.00 -9.14
C ARG A 79 3.45 8.93 -8.15
N ILE A 80 3.21 9.29 -6.90
CA ILE A 80 2.85 8.37 -5.82
C ILE A 80 1.40 8.56 -5.42
N GLY A 81 0.64 7.45 -5.37
CA GLY A 81 -0.60 7.32 -4.62
C GLY A 81 -0.29 6.71 -3.26
N TYR A 82 -0.72 7.34 -2.18
CA TYR A 82 -0.44 6.90 -0.82
C TYR A 82 -1.75 6.67 -0.05
N MET A 83 -1.91 5.46 0.48
CA MET A 83 -2.95 5.11 1.43
C MET A 83 -2.34 4.99 2.82
N ALA A 84 -2.71 5.87 3.73
CA ALA A 84 -2.28 5.83 5.12
C ALA A 84 -3.03 4.74 5.90
N GLN A 85 -2.46 4.30 7.02
CA GLN A 85 -3.08 3.35 7.94
C GLN A 85 -4.43 3.85 8.49
N GLN A 86 -4.52 5.16 8.79
CA GLN A 86 -5.78 5.83 9.09
C GLN A 86 -6.49 6.20 7.78
N ASP A 87 -7.82 6.17 7.78
CA ASP A 87 -8.61 6.46 6.58
C ASP A 87 -8.48 7.91 6.08
N LEU A 88 -8.19 8.85 6.97
CA LEU A 88 -8.00 10.28 6.69
C LEU A 88 -9.11 10.85 5.78
N LEU A 89 -10.34 10.48 6.03
CA LEU A 89 -11.50 11.03 5.33
C LEU A 89 -11.82 12.42 5.88
N LEU A 90 -12.32 13.28 5.01
CA LEU A 90 -12.88 14.56 5.41
C LEU A 90 -14.26 14.34 6.01
N ASP A 91 -14.45 14.63 7.29
CA ASP A 91 -15.67 14.34 8.05
C ASP A 91 -16.93 15.02 7.49
N TRP A 92 -16.76 16.16 6.80
CA TRP A 92 -17.82 16.96 6.20
C TRP A 92 -18.09 16.65 4.73
N ALA A 93 -17.34 15.73 4.14
CA ALA A 93 -17.46 15.35 2.74
C ALA A 93 -18.12 13.96 2.62
N THR A 94 -18.93 13.78 1.60
CA THR A 94 -19.58 12.49 1.30
C THR A 94 -18.53 11.42 0.91
N VAL A 95 -18.94 10.16 0.84
CA VAL A 95 -18.13 9.07 0.27
C VAL A 95 -17.65 9.44 -1.13
N ARG A 96 -18.56 9.90 -2.00
CA ARG A 96 -18.25 10.34 -3.36
C ARG A 96 -17.22 11.45 -3.40
N ASP A 97 -17.39 12.48 -2.57
CA ASP A 97 -16.48 13.62 -2.50
C ASP A 97 -15.11 13.25 -1.95
N ASN A 98 -15.07 12.36 -0.94
CA ASN A 98 -13.83 11.85 -0.40
C ASN A 98 -13.02 11.04 -1.43
N ILE A 99 -13.69 10.21 -2.23
CA ILE A 99 -13.03 9.44 -3.29
C ILE A 99 -12.46 10.41 -4.35
N ALA A 100 -13.23 11.41 -4.78
CA ALA A 100 -12.82 12.36 -5.81
C ALA A 100 -11.85 13.46 -5.30
N LEU A 101 -11.50 13.47 -4.02
CA LEU A 101 -10.79 14.57 -3.36
C LEU A 101 -9.47 14.93 -4.06
N GLY A 102 -8.64 13.94 -4.38
CA GLY A 102 -7.32 14.20 -4.96
C GLY A 102 -7.39 14.90 -6.31
N SER A 103 -8.27 14.45 -7.21
CA SER A 103 -8.50 15.10 -8.50
C SER A 103 -9.01 16.54 -8.33
N ARG A 104 -9.93 16.76 -7.39
CA ARG A 104 -10.46 18.11 -7.08
C ARG A 104 -9.37 19.05 -6.56
N LEU A 105 -8.51 18.60 -5.66
CA LEU A 105 -7.42 19.41 -5.10
C LEU A 105 -6.39 19.81 -6.17
N ARG A 106 -6.19 18.98 -7.18
CA ARG A 106 -5.28 19.26 -8.29
C ARG A 106 -5.93 20.03 -9.44
N GLY A 107 -7.24 20.29 -9.36
CA GLY A 107 -7.99 20.90 -10.47
C GLY A 107 -8.09 20.00 -11.72
N GLU A 108 -7.92 18.69 -11.55
CA GLU A 108 -8.02 17.69 -12.62
C GLU A 108 -9.50 17.32 -12.86
N ALA A 109 -9.87 17.12 -14.12
CA ALA A 109 -11.19 16.60 -14.44
C ALA A 109 -11.30 15.14 -13.95
N CYS A 110 -12.23 14.90 -13.04
CA CYS A 110 -12.55 13.56 -12.57
C CYS A 110 -13.81 13.07 -13.28
N SER A 111 -13.73 11.90 -13.93
CA SER A 111 -14.91 11.27 -14.53
C SER A 111 -15.89 10.82 -13.43
N PRO A 112 -17.14 11.34 -13.41
CA PRO A 112 -18.15 10.89 -12.44
C PRO A 112 -18.44 9.40 -12.54
N ASN A 113 -18.36 8.83 -13.74
CA ASN A 113 -18.55 7.38 -13.96
C ASN A 113 -17.46 6.57 -13.25
N ARG A 114 -16.18 6.96 -13.36
CA ARG A 114 -15.09 6.25 -12.68
C ARG A 114 -15.22 6.28 -11.15
N VAL A 115 -15.68 7.41 -10.59
CA VAL A 115 -15.98 7.49 -9.15
C VAL A 115 -17.11 6.53 -8.79
N SER A 116 -18.19 6.51 -9.56
CA SER A 116 -19.34 5.62 -9.34
C SER A 116 -18.94 4.14 -9.49
N ASP A 117 -18.11 3.82 -10.49
CA ASP A 117 -17.59 2.45 -10.70
C ASP A 117 -16.76 1.98 -9.50
N LEU A 118 -15.90 2.85 -8.94
CA LEU A 118 -15.12 2.52 -7.76
C LEU A 118 -15.99 2.38 -6.50
N ILE A 119 -17.01 3.23 -6.32
CA ILE A 119 -17.98 3.10 -5.23
C ILE A 119 -18.69 1.74 -5.32
N CYS A 120 -19.08 1.33 -6.54
CA CYS A 120 -19.67 0.03 -6.80
C CYS A 120 -18.69 -1.11 -6.47
N ALA A 121 -17.48 -1.02 -6.97
CA ALA A 121 -16.45 -2.04 -6.82
C ALA A 121 -16.08 -2.28 -5.34
N VAL A 122 -16.07 -1.24 -4.51
CA VAL A 122 -15.85 -1.40 -3.06
C VAL A 122 -17.13 -1.71 -2.27
N GLY A 123 -18.27 -1.95 -2.96
CA GLY A 123 -19.54 -2.37 -2.35
C GLY A 123 -20.17 -1.29 -1.46
N LEU A 124 -20.17 -0.03 -1.90
CA LEU A 124 -20.71 1.12 -1.15
C LEU A 124 -21.76 1.92 -1.95
N ASN A 125 -22.47 1.30 -2.90
CA ASN A 125 -23.45 1.99 -3.76
C ASN A 125 -24.52 2.76 -2.98
N ASP A 126 -25.06 2.14 -1.93
CA ASP A 126 -26.09 2.71 -1.06
C ASP A 126 -25.55 3.75 -0.07
N LYS A 127 -24.24 3.99 -0.08
CA LYS A 127 -23.51 4.86 0.85
C LYS A 127 -22.84 6.05 0.16
N ALA A 128 -23.00 6.22 -1.16
CA ALA A 128 -22.27 7.23 -1.95
C ALA A 128 -22.40 8.66 -1.37
N GLU A 129 -23.57 8.99 -0.83
CA GLU A 129 -23.89 10.32 -0.29
C GLU A 129 -23.78 10.38 1.26
N LYS A 130 -23.31 9.31 1.90
CA LYS A 130 -23.11 9.25 3.36
C LYS A 130 -21.84 9.97 3.78
N LEU A 131 -21.85 10.50 5.01
CA LEU A 131 -20.68 11.08 5.68
C LEU A 131 -19.87 10.00 6.41
N PRO A 132 -18.57 10.22 6.67
CA PRO A 132 -17.72 9.26 7.37
C PRO A 132 -18.25 8.82 8.75
N CYS A 133 -18.95 9.69 9.49
CA CYS A 133 -19.54 9.36 10.77
C CYS A 133 -20.68 8.34 10.68
N GLU A 134 -21.28 8.15 9.50
CA GLU A 134 -22.34 7.18 9.24
C GLU A 134 -21.81 5.82 8.77
N LEU A 135 -20.48 5.66 8.69
CA LEU A 135 -19.81 4.47 8.17
C LEU A 135 -19.11 3.68 9.28
N SER A 136 -19.08 2.35 9.15
CA SER A 136 -18.21 1.51 9.97
C SER A 136 -16.73 1.73 9.63
N GLY A 137 -15.82 1.31 10.51
CA GLY A 137 -14.36 1.40 10.26
C GLY A 137 -13.96 0.72 8.95
N GLY A 138 -14.47 -0.49 8.68
CA GLY A 138 -14.20 -1.20 7.44
C GLY A 138 -14.80 -0.50 6.21
N GLN A 139 -15.95 0.17 6.34
CA GLN A 139 -16.51 0.98 5.25
C GLN A 139 -15.62 2.20 4.96
N ARG A 140 -15.16 2.91 5.98
CA ARG A 140 -14.21 4.03 5.82
C ARG A 140 -12.90 3.57 5.17
N GLN A 141 -12.38 2.41 5.56
CA GLN A 141 -11.17 1.85 4.93
C GLN A 141 -11.38 1.54 3.44
N ARG A 142 -12.55 1.04 3.04
CA ARG A 142 -12.92 0.83 1.63
C ARG A 142 -13.03 2.14 0.86
N VAL A 143 -13.52 3.22 1.46
CA VAL A 143 -13.53 4.57 0.84
C VAL A 143 -12.09 5.05 0.61
N ALA A 144 -11.20 4.89 1.60
CA ALA A 144 -9.79 5.27 1.49
C ALA A 144 -9.07 4.48 0.39
N LEU A 145 -9.36 3.18 0.28
CA LEU A 145 -8.85 2.35 -0.82
C LEU A 145 -9.34 2.87 -2.18
N ALA A 146 -10.65 3.09 -2.35
CA ALA A 146 -11.23 3.61 -3.59
C ALA A 146 -10.63 4.98 -3.97
N ARG A 147 -10.43 5.88 -3.00
CA ARG A 147 -9.73 7.17 -3.20
C ARG A 147 -8.32 6.95 -3.75
N THR A 148 -7.58 6.01 -3.19
CA THR A 148 -6.20 5.70 -3.63
C THR A 148 -6.18 5.10 -5.03
N LEU A 149 -7.12 4.21 -5.36
CA LEU A 149 -7.26 3.61 -6.69
C LEU A 149 -7.63 4.65 -7.76
N LEU A 150 -8.42 5.68 -7.38
CA LEU A 150 -8.78 6.76 -8.30
C LEU A 150 -7.58 7.62 -8.72
N GLU A 151 -6.54 7.71 -7.87
CA GLU A 151 -5.34 8.50 -8.17
C GLU A 151 -4.58 8.04 -9.41
N ASP A 152 -4.71 6.76 -9.79
CA ASP A 152 -4.11 6.15 -10.98
C ASP A 152 -2.62 6.49 -11.18
N ARG A 153 -1.85 6.48 -10.11
CA ARG A 153 -0.42 6.79 -10.10
C ARG A 153 0.43 5.57 -10.46
N PRO A 154 1.62 5.76 -11.08
CA PRO A 154 2.50 4.64 -11.43
C PRO A 154 3.08 3.91 -10.20
N VAL A 155 3.16 4.58 -9.06
CA VAL A 155 3.65 4.04 -7.78
C VAL A 155 2.55 4.14 -6.75
N ILE A 156 2.27 3.04 -6.06
CA ILE A 156 1.24 2.97 -5.01
C ILE A 156 1.87 2.47 -3.72
N LEU A 157 1.66 3.21 -2.65
CA LEU A 157 2.12 2.88 -1.31
C LEU A 157 0.90 2.63 -0.42
N LEU A 158 0.79 1.43 0.14
CA LEU A 158 -0.35 0.99 0.95
C LEU A 158 0.12 0.66 2.37
N ASP A 159 -0.41 1.38 3.37
CA ASP A 159 -0.08 1.19 4.78
C ASP A 159 -1.25 0.48 5.50
N GLU A 160 -1.13 -0.83 5.70
CA GLU A 160 -2.14 -1.71 6.33
C GLU A 160 -3.56 -1.55 5.73
N PRO A 161 -3.71 -1.63 4.40
CA PRO A 161 -4.94 -1.24 3.70
C PRO A 161 -6.16 -2.11 4.01
N PHE A 162 -5.96 -3.30 4.59
CA PHE A 162 -7.04 -4.28 4.81
C PHE A 162 -7.26 -4.62 6.29
N SER A 163 -6.59 -3.93 7.22
CA SER A 163 -6.55 -4.28 8.64
C SER A 163 -7.92 -4.20 9.36
N ALA A 164 -8.81 -3.28 8.96
CA ALA A 164 -10.13 -3.11 9.56
C ALA A 164 -11.26 -3.92 8.88
N LEU A 165 -10.91 -4.81 7.94
CA LEU A 165 -11.88 -5.59 7.18
C LEU A 165 -12.06 -7.00 7.76
N ASP A 166 -13.31 -7.50 7.72
CA ASP A 166 -13.57 -8.90 7.96
C ASP A 166 -12.98 -9.80 6.87
N ALA A 167 -12.85 -11.08 7.12
CA ALA A 167 -12.12 -12.03 6.26
C ALA A 167 -12.65 -12.08 4.82
N ARG A 168 -13.99 -12.04 4.63
CA ARG A 168 -14.62 -12.09 3.30
C ARG A 168 -14.35 -10.78 2.54
N THR A 169 -14.71 -9.65 3.15
CA THR A 169 -14.51 -8.33 2.55
C THR A 169 -13.04 -8.07 2.25
N ARG A 170 -12.13 -8.55 3.12
CA ARG A 170 -10.69 -8.45 2.92
C ARG A 170 -10.26 -9.16 1.63
N ALA A 171 -10.69 -10.40 1.41
CA ALA A 171 -10.36 -11.14 0.20
C ALA A 171 -10.86 -10.43 -1.05
N ASP A 172 -12.12 -9.96 -1.05
CA ASP A 172 -12.72 -9.23 -2.17
C ASP A 172 -11.95 -7.92 -2.48
N MET A 173 -11.54 -7.17 -1.45
CA MET A 173 -10.78 -5.93 -1.61
C MET A 173 -9.33 -6.17 -2.06
N GLN A 174 -8.72 -7.26 -1.66
CA GLN A 174 -7.41 -7.69 -2.15
C GLN A 174 -7.46 -8.02 -3.65
N ASP A 175 -8.48 -8.75 -4.09
CA ASP A 175 -8.66 -9.07 -5.51
C ASP A 175 -8.95 -7.81 -6.34
N LEU A 176 -9.78 -6.91 -5.81
CA LEU A 176 -10.04 -5.61 -6.42
C LEU A 176 -8.74 -4.81 -6.58
N ALA A 177 -7.97 -4.65 -5.50
CA ALA A 177 -6.72 -3.89 -5.55
C ALA A 177 -5.73 -4.51 -6.53
N ALA A 178 -5.57 -5.83 -6.52
CA ALA A 178 -4.68 -6.53 -7.45
C ALA A 178 -5.10 -6.30 -8.91
N SER A 179 -6.39 -6.36 -9.23
CA SER A 179 -6.91 -6.13 -10.58
C SER A 179 -6.76 -4.67 -11.05
N GLN A 180 -7.00 -3.70 -10.17
CA GLN A 180 -6.93 -2.26 -10.48
C GLN A 180 -5.48 -1.74 -10.58
N LEU A 181 -4.53 -2.41 -9.93
CA LEU A 181 -3.13 -1.99 -9.86
C LEU A 181 -2.20 -2.83 -10.75
N ILE A 182 -2.74 -3.53 -11.74
CA ILE A 182 -1.93 -4.28 -12.72
C ILE A 182 -0.91 -3.33 -13.38
N GLY A 183 0.37 -3.76 -13.39
CA GLY A 183 1.47 -2.99 -13.99
C GLY A 183 1.92 -1.77 -13.17
N ARG A 184 1.34 -1.51 -12.00
CA ARG A 184 1.82 -0.47 -11.07
C ARG A 184 2.92 -1.03 -10.15
N THR A 185 3.86 -0.19 -9.77
CA THR A 185 4.84 -0.51 -8.73
C THR A 185 4.18 -0.31 -7.37
N VAL A 186 3.99 -1.39 -6.61
CA VAL A 186 3.26 -1.34 -5.34
C VAL A 186 4.14 -1.74 -4.17
N LEU A 187 4.15 -0.93 -3.11
CA LEU A 187 4.69 -1.30 -1.80
C LEU A 187 3.53 -1.46 -0.81
N LEU A 188 3.33 -2.68 -0.37
CA LEU A 188 2.36 -3.05 0.66
C LEU A 188 3.06 -3.17 2.00
N VAL A 189 2.71 -2.34 2.96
CA VAL A 189 3.09 -2.52 4.35
C VAL A 189 1.97 -3.24 5.07
N THR A 190 2.30 -4.34 5.71
CA THR A 190 1.36 -5.13 6.51
C THR A 190 2.06 -5.85 7.66
N HIS A 191 1.30 -6.26 8.65
CA HIS A 191 1.73 -7.19 9.69
C HIS A 191 1.14 -8.60 9.48
N ASP A 192 0.30 -8.79 8.45
CA ASP A 192 -0.32 -10.07 8.11
C ASP A 192 0.50 -10.82 7.04
N PRO A 193 1.15 -11.95 7.39
CA PRO A 193 1.88 -12.77 6.42
C PRO A 193 1.01 -13.29 5.28
N GLY A 194 -0.29 -13.52 5.54
CA GLY A 194 -1.24 -13.99 4.53
C GLY A 194 -1.42 -12.98 3.40
N GLU A 195 -1.52 -11.68 3.72
CA GLU A 195 -1.60 -10.61 2.73
C GLU A 195 -0.32 -10.53 1.89
N ALA A 196 0.85 -10.58 2.55
CA ALA A 196 2.14 -10.52 1.89
C ALA A 196 2.34 -11.68 0.89
N VAL A 197 2.03 -12.90 1.31
CA VAL A 197 2.18 -14.11 0.46
C VAL A 197 1.18 -14.13 -0.68
N ARG A 198 -0.07 -13.68 -0.42
CA ARG A 198 -1.15 -13.71 -1.41
C ARG A 198 -0.95 -12.70 -2.53
N LEU A 199 -0.48 -11.49 -2.18
CA LEU A 199 -0.49 -10.35 -3.10
C LEU A 199 0.88 -10.01 -3.71
N CYS A 200 2.00 -10.40 -3.07
CA CYS A 200 3.29 -9.82 -3.40
C CYS A 200 4.23 -10.78 -4.09
N ASN A 201 4.90 -10.26 -5.12
CA ASN A 201 5.96 -10.95 -5.86
C ASN A 201 7.28 -11.01 -5.07
N ARG A 202 7.41 -10.14 -4.06
CA ARG A 202 8.61 -10.00 -3.23
C ARG A 202 8.22 -9.65 -1.80
N ILE A 203 8.88 -10.25 -0.85
CA ILE A 203 8.62 -10.03 0.57
C ILE A 203 9.92 -9.63 1.27
N TYR A 204 9.88 -8.52 1.98
CA TYR A 204 10.90 -8.09 2.92
C TYR A 204 10.36 -8.17 4.34
N LEU A 205 11.11 -8.78 5.23
CA LEU A 205 10.82 -8.83 6.65
C LEU A 205 11.71 -7.82 7.38
N LEU A 206 11.09 -6.81 8.01
CA LEU A 206 11.80 -5.85 8.85
C LEU A 206 11.88 -6.39 10.28
N GLN A 207 13.08 -6.78 10.68
CA GLN A 207 13.37 -7.41 11.97
C GLN A 207 14.69 -6.88 12.51
N ASN A 208 14.78 -6.58 13.80
CA ASN A 208 16.02 -6.11 14.45
C ASN A 208 16.71 -4.99 13.67
N ASN A 209 15.92 -4.00 13.21
CA ASN A 209 16.35 -2.82 12.44
C ASN A 209 16.97 -3.15 11.07
N SER A 210 16.87 -4.38 10.60
CA SER A 210 17.42 -4.85 9.32
C SER A 210 16.33 -5.43 8.43
N LEU A 211 16.53 -5.38 7.10
CA LEU A 211 15.67 -6.04 6.13
C LEU A 211 16.21 -7.42 5.77
N VAL A 212 15.36 -8.42 5.91
CA VAL A 212 15.62 -9.77 5.43
C VAL A 212 14.72 -10.02 4.22
N THR A 213 15.31 -10.43 3.10
CA THR A 213 14.55 -10.85 1.92
C THR A 213 14.03 -12.25 2.13
N VAL A 214 12.75 -12.46 1.84
CA VAL A 214 12.12 -13.78 1.85
C VAL A 214 11.77 -14.16 0.42
N ASP A 215 12.10 -15.40 0.04
CA ASP A 215 11.73 -15.92 -1.27
C ASP A 215 10.22 -16.05 -1.36
N ALA A 216 9.62 -15.24 -2.24
CA ALA A 216 8.21 -15.32 -2.56
C ALA A 216 7.93 -16.46 -3.53
N LEU A 217 6.67 -16.89 -3.58
CA LEU A 217 6.23 -17.93 -4.49
C LEU A 217 6.22 -17.42 -5.93
N ASN A 218 6.57 -18.31 -6.86
CA ASN A 218 6.45 -18.05 -8.30
C ASN A 218 4.99 -18.18 -8.76
N GLY A 219 4.67 -17.60 -9.92
CA GLY A 219 3.40 -17.74 -10.61
C GLY A 219 2.49 -16.52 -10.49
N PRO A 220 1.22 -16.64 -10.90
CA PRO A 220 0.30 -15.52 -10.94
C PRO A 220 -0.07 -15.04 -9.55
N PHE A 221 -0.37 -13.75 -9.44
CA PHE A 221 -0.89 -13.09 -8.25
C PHE A 221 -2.23 -12.40 -8.58
N PRO A 222 -3.18 -12.31 -7.60
CA PRO A 222 -3.10 -12.86 -6.24
C PRO A 222 -3.15 -14.39 -6.21
N LYS A 223 -2.48 -14.99 -5.20
CA LYS A 223 -2.56 -16.42 -4.93
C LYS A 223 -3.96 -16.80 -4.45
N SER A 224 -4.40 -18.00 -4.79
CA SER A 224 -5.63 -18.54 -4.23
C SER A 224 -5.54 -18.63 -2.70
N VAL A 225 -6.65 -18.39 -2.01
CA VAL A 225 -6.72 -18.57 -0.54
C VAL A 225 -6.54 -20.03 -0.12
N ALA A 226 -6.71 -20.99 -1.03
CA ALA A 226 -6.51 -22.41 -0.81
C ALA A 226 -5.20 -22.95 -1.38
N ASP A 227 -4.27 -22.07 -1.81
CA ASP A 227 -2.96 -22.46 -2.32
C ASP A 227 -2.11 -23.03 -1.18
N SER A 228 -1.73 -24.32 -1.30
CA SER A 228 -0.99 -25.03 -0.26
C SER A 228 0.38 -24.45 0.02
N ASP A 229 1.08 -23.99 -1.03
CA ASP A 229 2.43 -23.42 -0.89
C ASP A 229 2.34 -22.03 -0.26
N ALA A 230 1.29 -21.27 -0.58
CA ALA A 230 1.00 -20.00 0.07
C ALA A 230 0.73 -20.17 1.57
N LEU A 231 -0.07 -21.17 1.94
CA LEU A 231 -0.36 -21.48 3.35
C LEU A 231 0.91 -21.94 4.10
N ALA A 232 1.76 -22.75 3.48
CA ALA A 232 3.02 -23.18 4.07
C ALA A 232 4.00 -22.01 4.28
N LEU A 233 4.12 -21.12 3.29
CA LEU A 233 4.96 -19.93 3.40
C LEU A 233 4.44 -18.96 4.45
N GLN A 234 3.12 -18.75 4.52
CA GLN A 234 2.47 -17.93 5.55
C GLN A 234 2.80 -18.45 6.95
N ALA A 235 2.68 -19.75 7.19
CA ALA A 235 3.02 -20.39 8.47
C ALA A 235 4.50 -20.17 8.82
N LYS A 236 5.42 -20.34 7.86
CA LYS A 236 6.86 -20.10 8.04
C LYS A 236 7.15 -18.65 8.42
N LEU A 237 6.56 -17.68 7.72
CA LEU A 237 6.72 -16.26 8.02
C LEU A 237 6.20 -15.90 9.40
N LEU A 238 5.04 -16.44 9.79
CA LEU A 238 4.49 -16.23 11.13
C LEU A 238 5.44 -16.74 12.23
N MET A 239 6.07 -17.90 12.03
CA MET A 239 7.08 -18.41 12.96
C MET A 239 8.31 -17.50 13.02
N GLN A 240 8.80 -17.00 11.87
CA GLN A 240 9.94 -16.07 11.81
C GLN A 240 9.66 -14.76 12.54
N ILE A 241 8.46 -14.19 12.37
CA ILE A 241 8.06 -12.95 13.06
C ILE A 241 8.01 -13.17 14.58
N ARG A 242 7.52 -14.33 15.03
CA ARG A 242 7.41 -14.67 16.47
C ARG A 242 8.76 -14.99 17.12
N SER A 243 9.70 -15.55 16.38
CA SER A 243 11.03 -15.90 16.91
C SER A 243 12.01 -14.73 16.91
N GLY A 244 11.73 -13.64 16.23
CA GLY A 244 12.57 -12.45 16.19
C GLY A 244 12.20 -11.40 17.25
N THR A 245 11.30 -11.73 18.16
CA THR A 245 11.05 -11.02 19.40
C THR A 245 11.75 -11.70 20.53
#